data_0d3b94d026d632ae081dd1a9554ab156
#
_entry.id   0d3b94d026d632ae081dd1a9554ab156
#
_cell.length_a   1.000
_cell.length_b   1.000
_cell.length_c   1.000
_cell.angle_alpha   90.00
_cell.angle_beta   90.00
_cell.angle_gamma   90.00
#
_symmetry.space_group_name_H-M   'P 1'
#
loop_
_entity.id
_entity.type
_entity.pdbx_description
1 polymer ?
#
loop_
_entity_poly.entity_id
_entity_poly.type
_entity_poly.pdbx_seq_one_letter_code
_entity_poly.pdbx_strand_id
1 'polypeptide(L)'
;MIQAEEAIRVARGLIGTAYSELDCINLIKKVIRTAPGGDKRYTTAGTNELWNSFDSAPKYRHLIWRQAGIFGAKAGMLAFMGVGTGDVSHTGLVTEQGTVIHS
;
A
#
# COMPACT_ATOMS: atom_id res chain seq x y z
N MET A 1 -9.52 -5.06 -11.43
CA MET A 1 -9.31 -4.36 -10.14
C MET A 1 -8.76 -5.35 -9.13
N ILE A 2 -7.81 -4.94 -8.32
CA ILE A 2 -7.20 -5.82 -7.32
C ILE A 2 -8.21 -6.10 -6.21
N GLN A 3 -8.38 -7.40 -5.86
CA GLN A 3 -9.17 -7.79 -4.71
C GLN A 3 -8.33 -7.75 -3.43
N ALA A 4 -8.95 -7.35 -2.31
CA ALA A 4 -8.24 -7.21 -1.04
C ALA A 4 -7.49 -8.48 -0.64
N GLU A 5 -8.13 -9.64 -0.73
CA GLU A 5 -7.52 -10.93 -0.39
C GLU A 5 -6.30 -11.25 -1.25
N GLU A 6 -6.31 -10.87 -2.52
CA GLU A 6 -5.19 -11.10 -3.42
C GLU A 6 -4.02 -10.16 -3.11
N ALA A 7 -4.30 -8.90 -2.81
CA ALA A 7 -3.28 -7.94 -2.39
C ALA A 7 -2.59 -8.42 -1.11
N ILE A 8 -3.37 -8.89 -0.14
CA ILE A 8 -2.86 -9.40 1.14
C ILE A 8 -2.03 -10.67 0.93
N ARG A 9 -2.49 -11.58 0.07
CA ARG A 9 -1.74 -12.80 -0.25
C ARG A 9 -0.36 -12.48 -0.81
N VAL A 10 -0.29 -11.55 -1.78
CA VAL A 10 0.99 -11.13 -2.37
C VAL A 10 1.88 -10.50 -1.30
N ALA A 11 1.33 -9.59 -0.50
CA ALA A 11 2.10 -8.92 0.55
C ALA A 11 2.65 -9.90 1.59
N ARG A 12 1.86 -10.90 2.00
CA ARG A 12 2.32 -11.94 2.94
C ARG A 12 3.45 -12.76 2.37
N GLY A 13 3.46 -13.04 1.08
CA GLY A 13 4.55 -13.73 0.40
C GLY A 13 5.86 -12.95 0.39
N LEU A 14 5.83 -11.66 0.66
CA LEU A 14 7.00 -10.79 0.70
C LEU A 14 7.56 -10.59 2.12
N ILE A 15 6.86 -11.08 3.15
CA ILE A 15 7.32 -11.01 4.54
C ILE A 15 8.66 -11.75 4.66
N GLY A 16 9.64 -11.11 5.28
CA GLY A 16 10.98 -11.67 5.43
C GLY A 16 11.98 -11.18 4.39
N THR A 17 11.52 -10.46 3.36
CA THR A 17 12.43 -9.81 2.41
C THR A 17 13.15 -8.65 3.11
N ALA A 18 14.49 -8.57 2.91
CA ALA A 18 15.30 -7.54 3.56
C ALA A 18 14.87 -6.14 3.12
N TYR A 19 14.88 -5.19 4.05
CA TYR A 19 14.55 -3.78 3.79
C TYR A 19 15.40 -3.18 2.66
N SER A 20 16.68 -3.56 2.58
CA SER A 20 17.58 -3.11 1.52
C SER A 20 17.12 -3.51 0.11
N GLU A 21 16.34 -4.58 0.01
CA GLU A 21 15.78 -5.06 -1.25
C GLU A 21 14.35 -4.56 -1.47
N LEU A 22 13.58 -4.40 -0.38
CA LEU A 22 12.15 -4.12 -0.45
C LEU A 22 11.75 -3.21 0.72
N ASP A 23 11.86 -1.89 0.52
CA ASP A 23 11.36 -0.90 1.48
C ASP A 23 9.83 -0.77 1.39
N CYS A 24 9.25 0.12 2.20
CA CYS A 24 7.79 0.24 2.30
C CYS A 24 7.11 0.57 0.96
N ILE A 25 7.68 1.48 0.18
CA ILE A 25 7.07 1.85 -1.10
C ILE A 25 7.26 0.77 -2.15
N ASN A 26 8.39 0.08 -2.16
CA ASN A 26 8.64 -1.01 -3.10
C ASN A 26 7.78 -2.23 -2.77
N LEU A 27 7.47 -2.48 -1.50
CA LEU A 27 6.49 -3.48 -1.10
C LEU A 27 5.14 -3.20 -1.76
N ILE A 28 4.65 -1.98 -1.65
CA ILE A 28 3.35 -1.59 -2.22
C ILE A 28 3.39 -1.63 -3.75
N LYS A 29 4.46 -1.15 -4.38
CA LYS A 29 4.63 -1.28 -5.83
C LYS A 29 4.55 -2.74 -6.28
N LYS A 30 5.23 -3.63 -5.55
CA LYS A 30 5.25 -5.06 -5.87
C LYS A 30 3.84 -5.66 -5.80
N VAL A 31 3.08 -5.31 -4.77
CA VAL A 31 1.69 -5.75 -4.62
C VAL A 31 0.85 -5.29 -5.81
N ILE A 32 0.90 -4.00 -6.14
CA ILE A 32 0.09 -3.43 -7.22
C ILE A 32 0.48 -4.02 -8.58
N ARG A 33 1.77 -4.28 -8.79
CA ARG A 33 2.28 -4.82 -10.06
C ARG A 33 1.96 -6.29 -10.26
N THR A 34 1.92 -7.09 -9.19
CA THR A 34 1.87 -8.54 -9.30
C THR A 34 0.53 -9.16 -8.91
N ALA A 35 -0.29 -8.49 -8.10
CA ALA A 35 -1.61 -9.01 -7.73
C ALA A 35 -2.51 -9.10 -8.96
N PRO A 36 -3.36 -10.14 -9.06
CA PRO A 36 -4.33 -10.23 -10.14
C PRO A 36 -5.21 -8.97 -10.22
N GLY A 37 -5.40 -8.45 -11.42
CA GLY A 37 -6.14 -7.21 -11.63
C GLY A 37 -5.33 -5.94 -11.42
N GLY A 38 -4.04 -6.07 -11.11
CA GLY A 38 -3.13 -4.94 -10.94
C GLY A 38 -2.56 -4.41 -12.25
N ASP A 39 -1.46 -3.69 -12.14
CA ASP A 39 -0.81 -3.05 -13.28
C ASP A 39 0.70 -3.28 -13.21
N LYS A 40 1.22 -4.10 -14.12
CA LYS A 40 2.65 -4.43 -14.18
C LYS A 40 3.55 -3.22 -14.38
N ARG A 41 3.02 -2.14 -14.90
CA ARG A 41 3.77 -0.90 -15.19
C ARG A 41 3.61 0.16 -14.10
N TYR A 42 2.86 -0.15 -13.05
CA TYR A 42 2.65 0.81 -11.98
C TYR A 42 3.97 1.25 -11.37
N THR A 43 4.11 2.55 -11.17
CA THR A 43 5.24 3.15 -10.47
C THR A 43 4.82 4.42 -9.74
N THR A 44 5.59 4.77 -8.73
CA THR A 44 5.45 6.01 -7.98
C THR A 44 6.83 6.41 -7.45
N ALA A 45 7.07 7.70 -7.28
CA ALA A 45 8.37 8.18 -6.79
C ALA A 45 8.59 7.91 -5.30
N GLY A 46 7.51 7.74 -4.52
CA GLY A 46 7.60 7.48 -3.08
C GLY A 46 6.25 7.61 -2.39
N THR A 47 6.29 7.58 -1.07
CA THR A 47 5.07 7.59 -0.23
C THR A 47 4.29 8.90 -0.35
N ASN A 48 4.96 10.03 -0.49
CA ASN A 48 4.30 11.33 -0.68
C ASN A 48 3.56 11.38 -2.01
N GLU A 49 4.19 10.91 -3.09
CA GLU A 49 3.54 10.87 -4.39
C GLU A 49 2.36 9.91 -4.39
N LEU A 50 2.52 8.72 -3.78
CA LEU A 50 1.44 7.75 -3.67
C LEU A 50 0.23 8.35 -2.95
N TRP A 51 0.44 9.02 -1.82
CA TRP A 51 -0.61 9.70 -1.09
C TRP A 51 -1.29 10.80 -1.93
N ASN A 52 -0.48 11.63 -2.61
CA ASN A 52 -0.97 12.75 -3.39
C ASN A 52 -1.61 12.35 -4.71
N SER A 53 -1.25 11.19 -5.26
CA SER A 53 -1.79 10.68 -6.54
C SER A 53 -3.11 9.93 -6.39
N PHE A 54 -3.73 9.98 -5.22
CA PHE A 54 -4.99 9.30 -4.94
C PHE A 54 -6.03 9.52 -6.03
N ASP A 55 -6.17 10.76 -6.50
CA ASP A 55 -7.16 11.10 -7.53
C ASP A 55 -6.71 10.74 -8.94
N SER A 56 -5.42 10.61 -9.18
CA SER A 56 -4.88 10.27 -10.50
C SER A 56 -4.78 8.76 -10.76
N ALA A 57 -5.03 7.93 -9.74
CA ALA A 57 -4.99 6.47 -9.87
C ALA A 57 -6.34 5.85 -9.43
N PRO A 58 -7.45 6.17 -10.10
CA PRO A 58 -8.78 5.80 -9.62
C PRO A 58 -9.01 4.29 -9.48
N LYS A 59 -8.37 3.46 -10.30
CA LYS A 59 -8.53 2.00 -10.22
C LYS A 59 -7.96 1.39 -8.92
N TYR A 60 -7.16 2.14 -8.16
CA TYR A 60 -6.57 1.69 -6.90
C TYR A 60 -7.18 2.37 -5.67
N ARG A 61 -8.17 3.24 -5.85
CA ARG A 61 -8.75 4.02 -4.74
C ARG A 61 -9.29 3.15 -3.61
N HIS A 62 -9.84 2.00 -3.92
CA HIS A 62 -10.40 1.10 -2.93
C HIS A 62 -9.33 0.53 -1.98
N LEU A 63 -8.05 0.61 -2.35
CA LEU A 63 -6.93 0.21 -1.51
C LEU A 63 -6.37 1.35 -0.67
N ILE A 64 -6.76 2.60 -0.97
CA ILE A 64 -6.12 3.77 -0.35
C ILE A 64 -7.03 4.37 0.71
N TRP A 65 -6.53 4.49 1.92
CA TRP A 65 -7.20 5.12 3.03
C TRP A 65 -6.40 6.35 3.50
N ARG A 66 -7.06 7.51 3.55
CA ARG A 66 -6.40 8.81 3.70
C ARG A 66 -6.55 9.43 5.09
N GLN A 67 -7.01 8.70 6.08
CA GLN A 67 -7.06 9.18 7.45
C GLN A 67 -5.75 8.90 8.19
N ALA A 68 -5.42 9.71 9.18
CA ALA A 68 -4.31 9.43 10.07
C ALA A 68 -4.64 8.22 10.95
N GLY A 69 -3.69 7.29 11.07
CA GLY A 69 -3.88 6.04 11.81
C GLY A 69 -4.71 5.02 11.02
N ILE A 70 -4.96 3.88 11.65
CA ILE A 70 -5.63 2.73 11.01
C ILE A 70 -7.04 2.48 11.54
N PHE A 71 -7.55 3.34 12.41
CA PHE A 71 -8.88 3.16 12.97
C PHE A 71 -9.94 3.26 11.88
N GLY A 72 -10.76 2.21 11.75
CA GLY A 72 -11.76 2.12 10.70
C GLY A 72 -11.24 1.65 9.35
N ALA A 73 -9.95 1.36 9.21
CA ALA A 73 -9.37 0.84 7.98
C ALA A 73 -9.90 -0.56 7.68
N LYS A 74 -10.12 -0.85 6.40
CA LYS A 74 -10.59 -2.14 5.92
C LYS A 74 -9.46 -2.92 5.26
N ALA A 75 -9.57 -4.26 5.28
CA ALA A 75 -8.63 -5.14 4.59
C ALA A 75 -8.40 -4.70 3.14
N GLY A 76 -7.15 -4.70 2.71
CA GLY A 76 -6.75 -4.33 1.36
C GLY A 76 -6.52 -2.84 1.15
N MET A 77 -6.78 -2.01 2.15
CA MET A 77 -6.48 -0.58 2.09
C MET A 77 -5.01 -0.32 2.40
N LEU A 78 -4.48 0.76 1.86
CA LEU A 78 -3.15 1.25 2.22
C LEU A 78 -3.27 2.18 3.42
N ALA A 79 -2.40 1.98 4.41
CA ALA A 79 -2.27 2.86 5.55
C ALA A 79 -1.04 3.75 5.37
N PHE A 80 -1.13 4.98 5.83
CA PHE A 80 -0.05 5.96 5.71
C PHE A 80 0.28 6.56 7.06
N MET A 81 1.56 6.80 7.30
CA MET A 81 2.06 7.49 8.49
C MET A 81 2.66 8.83 8.09
N GLY A 82 2.55 9.81 8.97
CA GLY A 82 3.09 11.16 8.73
C GLY A 82 2.16 12.09 7.96
N VAL A 83 0.92 11.69 7.73
CA VAL A 83 -0.07 12.55 7.06
C VAL A 83 -0.29 13.81 7.89
N GLY A 84 -0.24 14.97 7.24
CA GLY A 84 -0.39 16.28 7.89
C GLY A 84 0.90 16.86 8.45
N THR A 85 2.02 16.14 8.40
CA THR A 85 3.32 16.64 8.88
C THR A 85 4.16 17.32 7.79
N GLY A 86 3.72 17.25 6.53
CA GLY A 86 4.49 17.67 5.37
C GLY A 86 5.32 16.56 4.74
N ASP A 87 5.42 15.41 5.40
CA ASP A 87 6.15 14.25 4.89
C ASP A 87 5.42 12.96 5.25
N VAL A 88 4.82 12.31 4.26
CA VAL A 88 4.25 10.97 4.40
C VAL A 88 5.42 9.98 4.37
N SER A 89 5.85 9.53 5.52
CA SER A 89 7.12 8.84 5.71
C SER A 89 7.03 7.32 5.54
N HIS A 90 5.84 6.73 5.63
CA HIS A 90 5.69 5.29 5.63
C HIS A 90 4.31 4.86 5.11
N THR A 91 4.26 3.68 4.53
CA THR A 91 3.01 3.06 4.07
C THR A 91 3.03 1.56 4.31
N GLY A 92 1.86 0.96 4.37
CA GLY A 92 1.69 -0.48 4.48
C GLY A 92 0.30 -0.91 4.03
N LEU A 93 0.06 -2.22 4.03
CA LEU A 93 -1.19 -2.82 3.58
C LEU A 93 -1.96 -3.39 4.77
N VAL A 94 -3.22 -2.99 4.94
CA VAL A 94 -4.09 -3.46 6.02
C VAL A 94 -4.59 -4.87 5.72
N THR A 95 -4.46 -5.77 6.71
CA THR A 95 -4.91 -7.15 6.61
C THR A 95 -6.34 -7.32 7.13
N GLU A 96 -6.90 -8.52 6.90
CA GLU A 96 -8.22 -8.89 7.43
C GLU A 96 -8.24 -9.02 8.96
N GLN A 97 -7.06 -9.07 9.59
CA GLN A 97 -6.92 -9.12 11.05
C GLN A 97 -6.79 -7.74 11.70
N GLY A 98 -6.84 -6.68 10.89
CA GLY A 98 -6.64 -5.31 11.38
C GLY A 98 -5.19 -4.95 11.64
N THR A 99 -4.24 -5.79 11.21
CA THR A 99 -2.81 -5.51 11.27
C THR A 99 -2.35 -4.87 9.97
N VAL A 100 -1.09 -4.41 9.93
CA VAL A 100 -0.51 -3.78 8.75
C VAL A 100 0.76 -4.53 8.35
N ILE A 101 0.81 -4.96 7.09
CA ILE A 101 2.05 -5.49 6.49
C ILE A 101 2.84 -4.31 5.95
N HIS A 102 4.07 -4.16 6.42
CA HIS A 102 4.96 -3.08 5.99
C HIS A 102 6.42 -3.54 6.06
N SER A 103 7.25 -2.73 5.49
CA SER A 103 8.70 -2.99 5.50
C SER A 103 9.48 -1.77 5.95
#